data_ba68a54addce9bde2525d51105b1fede
#
_entry.id   ba68a54addce9bde2525d51105b1fede
#
_cell.length_a   1.000
_cell.length_b   1.000
_cell.length_c   1.000
_cell.angle_alpha   90.00
_cell.angle_beta   90.00
_cell.angle_gamma   90.00
#
_symmetry.space_group_name_H-M   'P 1'
#
loop_
_entity.id
_entity.type
_entity.pdbx_description
1 polymer ?
#
loop_
_entity_poly.entity_id
_entity_poly.type
_entity_poly.pdbx_seq_one_letter_code
_entity_poly.pdbx_strand_id
1 'polypeptide(L)'
;MSSFISYLISGISLGSVYAIIALGYTMVYGIAKMLNFAHGDVIMVGSYVVYVAVSGMGLNPILAILLSIIICTLMGVVIEGVAYRPLRNAASPLAVLITAIGVSYLLQNVALLIWGADTKSFSNVISLPSLKLAGGSIVITGVTIVTIIGGILTMAGLMLFISKTKTGQAMLAVSEDKGAAQLMGINVNKTISVTFAIGSGLAAIAGVLLCSAYPSLTPYTGAMPGIKAFVAAVFGGIGSIPGAFIGGIVLGILEIFGKAYISSQMADAIVFGVLIVVLVVKPTGILGKNIQEKV
;
A
#
# COMPACT_ATOMS: atom_id res chain seq x y z
N MET A 1 -10.54 30.53 0.34
CA MET A 1 -9.14 30.11 0.57
C MET A 1 -9.01 29.03 1.66
N SER A 2 -9.66 29.14 2.79
CA SER A 2 -9.60 28.11 3.86
C SER A 2 -10.04 26.71 3.40
N SER A 3 -11.13 26.61 2.63
CA SER A 3 -11.62 25.32 2.11
C SER A 3 -10.63 24.64 1.15
N PHE A 4 -9.98 25.41 0.27
CA PHE A 4 -8.96 24.88 -0.65
C PHE A 4 -7.79 24.28 0.12
N ILE A 5 -7.28 24.98 1.15
CA ILE A 5 -6.17 24.50 1.98
C ILE A 5 -6.61 23.24 2.76
N SER A 6 -7.83 23.21 3.29
CA SER A 6 -8.37 22.03 3.99
C SER A 6 -8.46 20.82 3.06
N TYR A 7 -8.94 21.00 1.83
CA TYR A 7 -8.99 19.92 0.83
C TYR A 7 -7.59 19.45 0.42
N LEU A 8 -6.65 20.39 0.26
CA LEU A 8 -5.25 20.04 -0.04
C LEU A 8 -4.63 19.18 1.07
N ILE A 9 -4.79 19.58 2.33
CA ILE A 9 -4.29 18.83 3.49
C ILE A 9 -4.94 17.45 3.56
N SER A 10 -6.25 17.36 3.36
CA SER A 10 -6.98 16.09 3.32
C SER A 10 -6.52 15.20 2.16
N GLY A 11 -6.26 15.80 0.99
CA GLY A 11 -5.73 15.12 -0.18
C GLY A 11 -4.32 14.56 0.04
N ILE A 12 -3.44 15.34 0.68
CA ILE A 12 -2.10 14.87 1.07
C ILE A 12 -2.19 13.76 2.11
N SER A 13 -3.11 13.85 3.07
CA SER A 13 -3.33 12.81 4.08
C SER A 13 -3.77 11.50 3.43
N LEU A 14 -4.82 11.51 2.61
CA LEU A 14 -5.30 10.32 1.88
C LEU A 14 -4.22 9.80 0.93
N GLY A 15 -3.55 10.71 0.22
CA GLY A 15 -2.45 10.39 -0.67
C GLY A 15 -1.26 9.74 0.04
N SER A 16 -0.99 10.10 1.29
CA SER A 16 0.05 9.45 2.10
C SER A 16 -0.29 7.99 2.43
N VAL A 17 -1.57 7.68 2.68
CA VAL A 17 -2.02 6.28 2.82
C VAL A 17 -1.80 5.53 1.52
N TYR A 18 -2.26 6.07 0.39
CA TYR A 18 -2.06 5.46 -0.92
C TYR A 18 -0.56 5.30 -1.26
N ALA A 19 0.26 6.27 -0.88
CA ALA A 19 1.69 6.20 -1.06
C ALA A 19 2.32 5.03 -0.30
N ILE A 20 1.97 4.81 0.98
CA ILE A 20 2.48 3.67 1.77
C ILE A 20 2.07 2.34 1.13
N ILE A 21 0.81 2.22 0.68
CA ILE A 21 0.35 1.01 -0.01
C ILE A 21 1.09 0.82 -1.35
N ALA A 22 1.24 1.91 -2.12
CA ALA A 22 1.93 1.90 -3.41
C ALA A 22 3.41 1.54 -3.29
N LEU A 23 4.07 1.90 -2.17
CA LEU A 23 5.43 1.45 -1.85
C LEU A 23 5.50 -0.07 -1.74
N GLY A 24 4.52 -0.71 -1.09
CA GLY A 24 4.43 -2.17 -1.01
C GLY A 24 4.28 -2.82 -2.39
N TYR A 25 3.37 -2.31 -3.24
CA TYR A 25 3.21 -2.77 -4.61
C TYR A 25 4.48 -2.61 -5.44
N THR A 26 5.07 -1.41 -5.39
CA THR A 26 6.28 -1.08 -6.15
C THR A 26 7.46 -1.94 -5.76
N MET A 27 7.62 -2.26 -4.48
CA MET A 27 8.68 -3.19 -4.04
C MET A 27 8.47 -4.59 -4.58
N VAL A 28 7.28 -5.15 -4.40
CA VAL A 28 6.98 -6.52 -4.83
C VAL A 28 7.13 -6.63 -6.35
N TYR A 29 6.51 -5.74 -7.11
CA TYR A 29 6.62 -5.78 -8.56
C TYR A 29 8.04 -5.46 -9.05
N GLY A 30 8.69 -4.45 -8.48
CA GLY A 30 10.05 -4.06 -8.89
C GLY A 30 11.06 -5.19 -8.76
N ILE A 31 10.94 -6.01 -7.70
CA ILE A 31 11.92 -7.06 -7.36
C ILE A 31 11.45 -8.45 -7.86
N ALA A 32 10.21 -8.84 -7.57
CA ALA A 32 9.70 -10.15 -7.97
C ALA A 32 9.19 -10.19 -9.41
N LYS A 33 8.86 -9.03 -10.02
CA LYS A 33 8.18 -8.88 -11.33
C LYS A 33 6.81 -9.59 -11.35
N MET A 34 6.12 -9.60 -10.22
CA MET A 34 4.82 -10.22 -10.04
C MET A 34 3.83 -9.23 -9.42
N LEU A 35 2.61 -9.18 -9.96
CA LEU A 35 1.54 -8.37 -9.40
C LEU A 35 0.90 -9.10 -8.21
N ASN A 36 0.77 -8.42 -7.07
CA ASN A 36 0.15 -8.97 -5.87
C ASN A 36 -1.20 -8.29 -5.59
N PHE A 37 -2.28 -8.73 -6.25
CA PHE A 37 -3.61 -8.17 -6.00
C PHE A 37 -4.16 -8.49 -4.60
N ALA A 38 -3.65 -9.52 -3.92
CA ALA A 38 -4.00 -9.80 -2.53
C ALA A 38 -3.45 -8.75 -1.53
N HIS A 39 -2.62 -7.80 -1.99
CA HIS A 39 -2.03 -6.76 -1.13
C HIS A 39 -3.09 -5.87 -0.46
N GLY A 40 -4.20 -5.57 -1.15
CA GLY A 40 -5.36 -4.88 -0.58
C GLY A 40 -5.99 -5.66 0.59
N ASP A 41 -6.08 -6.98 0.48
CA ASP A 41 -6.68 -7.81 1.53
C ASP A 41 -5.74 -7.98 2.73
N VAL A 42 -4.42 -7.85 2.54
CA VAL A 42 -3.47 -7.74 3.66
C VAL A 42 -3.72 -6.47 4.47
N ILE A 43 -4.10 -5.35 3.83
CA ILE A 43 -4.52 -4.11 4.49
C ILE A 43 -5.73 -4.39 5.39
N MET A 44 -6.73 -5.07 4.85
CA MET A 44 -7.94 -5.46 5.57
C MET A 44 -7.61 -6.35 6.78
N VAL A 45 -6.81 -7.42 6.59
CA VAL A 45 -6.40 -8.30 7.70
C VAL A 45 -5.65 -7.52 8.77
N GLY A 46 -4.71 -6.65 8.41
CA GLY A 46 -4.00 -5.79 9.35
C GLY A 46 -4.92 -4.93 10.19
N SER A 47 -5.95 -4.36 9.56
CA SER A 47 -6.98 -3.57 10.25
C SER A 47 -7.83 -4.42 11.19
N TYR A 48 -8.24 -5.63 10.79
CA TYR A 48 -8.96 -6.56 11.67
C TYR A 48 -8.14 -7.02 12.86
N VAL A 49 -6.85 -7.27 12.69
CA VAL A 49 -5.95 -7.62 13.81
C VAL A 49 -5.94 -6.51 14.86
N VAL A 50 -5.81 -5.24 14.42
CA VAL A 50 -5.84 -4.10 15.36
C VAL A 50 -7.23 -3.96 15.99
N TYR A 51 -8.30 -4.11 15.23
CA TYR A 51 -9.67 -4.07 15.75
C TYR A 51 -9.88 -5.11 16.85
N VAL A 52 -9.50 -6.36 16.62
CA VAL A 52 -9.64 -7.45 17.62
C VAL A 52 -8.74 -7.20 18.82
N ALA A 53 -7.51 -6.77 18.61
CA ALA A 53 -6.55 -6.51 19.69
C ALA A 53 -7.00 -5.35 20.59
N VAL A 54 -7.51 -4.26 20.03
CA VAL A 54 -7.94 -3.09 20.81
C VAL A 54 -9.36 -3.28 21.35
N SER A 55 -10.34 -3.62 20.51
CA SER A 55 -11.75 -3.68 20.90
C SER A 55 -12.13 -5.00 21.56
N GLY A 56 -11.50 -6.12 21.17
CA GLY A 56 -11.79 -7.44 21.71
C GLY A 56 -10.94 -7.79 22.94
N MET A 57 -9.65 -7.47 22.91
CA MET A 57 -8.69 -7.86 23.95
C MET A 57 -8.28 -6.71 24.89
N GLY A 58 -8.69 -5.45 24.59
CA GLY A 58 -8.33 -4.28 25.38
C GLY A 58 -6.83 -3.95 25.39
N LEU A 59 -6.08 -4.39 24.36
CA LEU A 59 -4.65 -4.15 24.29
C LEU A 59 -4.33 -2.68 24.00
N ASN A 60 -3.16 -2.24 24.46
CA ASN A 60 -2.64 -0.92 24.13
C ASN A 60 -2.52 -0.77 22.59
N PRO A 61 -2.97 0.37 22.01
CA PRO A 61 -2.92 0.61 20.58
C PRO A 61 -1.55 0.36 19.92
N ILE A 62 -0.46 0.73 20.58
CA ILE A 62 0.90 0.52 20.06
C ILE A 62 1.20 -0.97 19.93
N LEU A 63 0.85 -1.77 20.95
CA LEU A 63 1.03 -3.23 20.90
C LEU A 63 0.17 -3.87 19.83
N ALA A 64 -1.07 -3.38 19.63
CA ALA A 64 -1.97 -3.85 18.59
C ALA A 64 -1.41 -3.57 17.18
N ILE A 65 -0.82 -2.39 16.96
CA ILE A 65 -0.14 -2.06 15.69
C ILE A 65 1.06 -2.98 15.45
N LEU A 66 1.91 -3.19 16.46
CA LEU A 66 3.06 -4.09 16.34
C LEU A 66 2.62 -5.53 16.03
N LEU A 67 1.59 -6.00 16.70
CA LEU A 67 1.01 -7.32 16.44
C LEU A 67 0.49 -7.43 15.01
N SER A 68 -0.21 -6.41 14.52
CA SER A 68 -0.70 -6.35 13.14
C SER A 68 0.46 -6.41 12.13
N ILE A 69 1.52 -5.65 12.34
CA ILE A 69 2.71 -5.67 11.47
C ILE A 69 3.32 -7.07 11.44
N ILE A 70 3.48 -7.73 12.61
CA ILE A 70 4.05 -9.08 12.69
C ILE A 70 3.17 -10.09 11.95
N ILE A 71 1.86 -10.10 12.21
CA ILE A 71 0.94 -11.04 11.57
C ILE A 71 0.89 -10.83 10.05
N CYS A 72 0.78 -9.59 9.59
CA CYS A 72 0.76 -9.30 8.15
C CYS A 72 2.10 -9.64 7.48
N THR A 73 3.23 -9.39 8.14
CA THR A 73 4.56 -9.77 7.64
C THR A 73 4.66 -11.29 7.47
N LEU A 74 4.25 -12.06 8.47
CA LEU A 74 4.22 -13.53 8.39
C LEU A 74 3.26 -14.00 7.29
N MET A 75 2.07 -13.41 7.21
CA MET A 75 1.10 -13.72 6.16
C MET A 75 1.67 -13.44 4.76
N GLY A 76 2.42 -12.34 4.57
CA GLY A 76 3.09 -12.04 3.32
C GLY A 76 4.09 -13.12 2.90
N VAL A 77 4.86 -13.65 3.85
CA VAL A 77 5.79 -14.77 3.61
C VAL A 77 5.02 -16.04 3.23
N VAL A 78 3.92 -16.33 3.92
CA VAL A 78 3.07 -17.50 3.63
C VAL A 78 2.45 -17.38 2.24
N ILE A 79 1.86 -16.24 1.90
CA ILE A 79 1.27 -15.97 0.58
C ILE A 79 2.33 -16.15 -0.52
N GLU A 80 3.52 -15.59 -0.31
CA GLU A 80 4.62 -15.76 -1.26
C GLU A 80 5.02 -17.22 -1.41
N GLY A 81 5.26 -17.90 -0.28
CA GLY A 81 5.75 -19.28 -0.28
C GLY A 81 4.77 -20.28 -0.87
N VAL A 82 3.48 -20.14 -0.59
CA VAL A 82 2.44 -21.11 -0.97
C VAL A 82 1.83 -20.76 -2.35
N ALA A 83 1.55 -19.49 -2.60
CA ALA A 83 0.80 -19.09 -3.79
C ALA A 83 1.70 -18.59 -4.93
N TYR A 84 2.75 -17.82 -4.65
CA TYR A 84 3.55 -17.17 -5.70
C TYR A 84 4.82 -17.92 -6.06
N ARG A 85 5.52 -18.52 -5.08
CA ARG A 85 6.78 -19.23 -5.32
C ARG A 85 6.64 -20.39 -6.31
N PRO A 86 5.59 -21.24 -6.25
CA PRO A 86 5.43 -22.34 -7.22
C PRO A 86 5.22 -21.83 -8.66
N LEU A 87 4.68 -20.62 -8.81
CA LEU A 87 4.34 -20.03 -10.11
C LEU A 87 5.43 -19.15 -10.71
N ARG A 88 6.59 -19.01 -10.06
CA ARG A 88 7.68 -18.15 -10.59
C ARG A 88 8.23 -18.61 -11.94
N ASN A 89 8.14 -19.92 -12.21
CA ASN A 89 8.58 -20.52 -13.47
C ASN A 89 7.38 -20.95 -14.34
N ALA A 90 6.18 -20.43 -14.05
CA ALA A 90 5.01 -20.72 -14.85
C ALA A 90 5.16 -20.20 -16.28
N ALA A 91 4.71 -20.99 -17.25
CA ALA A 91 4.79 -20.65 -18.66
C ALA A 91 3.96 -19.39 -19.04
N SER A 92 3.01 -19.00 -18.20
CA SER A 92 2.12 -17.85 -18.44
C SER A 92 2.06 -16.90 -17.25
N PRO A 93 2.28 -15.59 -17.46
CA PRO A 93 2.03 -14.56 -16.44
C PRO A 93 0.58 -14.53 -15.94
N LEU A 94 -0.39 -15.03 -16.75
CA LEU A 94 -1.81 -15.12 -16.36
C LEU A 94 -2.02 -16.05 -15.18
N ALA A 95 -1.22 -17.13 -15.05
CA ALA A 95 -1.33 -18.03 -13.90
C ALA A 95 -1.06 -17.31 -12.57
N VAL A 96 -0.07 -16.42 -12.55
CA VAL A 96 0.24 -15.59 -11.38
C VAL A 96 -0.89 -14.62 -11.07
N LEU A 97 -1.44 -13.97 -12.10
CA LEU A 97 -2.56 -13.03 -11.98
C LEU A 97 -3.80 -13.70 -11.40
N ILE A 98 -4.21 -14.85 -11.96
CA ILE A 98 -5.38 -15.61 -11.51
C ILE A 98 -5.19 -16.07 -10.05
N THR A 99 -3.98 -16.55 -9.70
CA THR A 99 -3.68 -16.96 -8.34
C THR A 99 -3.73 -15.77 -7.37
N ALA A 100 -3.24 -14.59 -7.77
CA ALA A 100 -3.33 -13.38 -6.97
C ALA A 100 -4.78 -13.00 -6.66
N ILE A 101 -5.66 -13.08 -7.66
CA ILE A 101 -7.10 -12.85 -7.50
C ILE A 101 -7.71 -13.94 -6.60
N GLY A 102 -7.34 -15.21 -6.80
CA GLY A 102 -7.79 -16.31 -5.95
C GLY A 102 -7.43 -16.14 -4.47
N VAL A 103 -6.20 -15.72 -4.18
CA VAL A 103 -5.76 -15.41 -2.80
C VAL A 103 -6.55 -14.24 -2.22
N SER A 104 -6.80 -13.19 -3.02
CA SER A 104 -7.63 -12.05 -2.62
C SER A 104 -9.02 -12.51 -2.18
N TYR A 105 -9.74 -13.24 -3.03
CA TYR A 105 -11.07 -13.77 -2.68
C TYR A 105 -11.04 -14.74 -1.50
N LEU A 106 -9.99 -15.56 -1.37
CA LEU A 106 -9.82 -16.44 -0.22
C LEU A 106 -9.76 -15.64 1.08
N LEU A 107 -8.93 -14.60 1.14
CA LEU A 107 -8.79 -13.75 2.32
C LEU A 107 -10.09 -13.01 2.67
N GLN A 108 -10.80 -12.48 1.68
CA GLN A 108 -12.10 -11.83 1.86
C GLN A 108 -13.14 -12.80 2.43
N ASN A 109 -13.25 -14.00 1.86
CA ASN A 109 -14.21 -15.01 2.33
C ASN A 109 -13.85 -15.54 3.72
N VAL A 110 -12.56 -15.73 4.03
CA VAL A 110 -12.12 -16.10 5.38
C VAL A 110 -12.48 -14.99 6.38
N ALA A 111 -12.29 -13.72 5.99
CA ALA A 111 -12.68 -12.59 6.84
C ALA A 111 -14.21 -12.56 7.07
N LEU A 112 -15.02 -12.81 6.03
CA LEU A 112 -16.48 -12.95 6.14
C LEU A 112 -16.90 -14.06 7.10
N LEU A 113 -16.23 -15.20 7.05
CA LEU A 113 -16.52 -16.34 7.95
C LEU A 113 -16.15 -16.04 9.41
N ILE A 114 -15.05 -15.32 9.66
CA ILE A 114 -14.56 -15.05 11.02
C ILE A 114 -15.29 -13.87 11.66
N TRP A 115 -15.47 -12.75 10.92
CA TRP A 115 -15.97 -11.48 11.48
C TRP A 115 -17.37 -11.11 10.99
N GLY A 116 -17.93 -11.83 10.01
CA GLY A 116 -19.21 -11.53 9.39
C GLY A 116 -19.15 -10.39 8.37
N ALA A 117 -20.32 -10.11 7.77
CA ALA A 117 -20.44 -9.07 6.73
C ALA A 117 -20.68 -7.66 7.30
N ASP A 118 -21.02 -7.56 8.58
CA ASP A 118 -21.37 -6.29 9.23
C ASP A 118 -20.19 -5.35 9.30
N THR A 119 -20.46 -4.06 9.07
CA THR A 119 -19.45 -3.02 9.25
C THR A 119 -19.10 -2.89 10.75
N LYS A 120 -17.82 -3.04 11.08
CA LYS A 120 -17.31 -2.83 12.43
C LYS A 120 -16.80 -1.39 12.55
N SER A 121 -17.08 -0.75 13.70
CA SER A 121 -16.52 0.56 14.01
C SER A 121 -15.08 0.40 14.49
N PHE A 122 -14.15 1.02 13.79
CA PHE A 122 -12.74 0.98 14.15
C PHE A 122 -12.47 1.93 15.31
N SER A 123 -11.89 1.41 16.39
CA SER A 123 -11.58 2.21 17.58
C SER A 123 -10.50 3.25 17.27
N ASN A 124 -10.58 4.41 17.94
CA ASN A 124 -9.56 5.44 17.84
C ASN A 124 -8.23 4.94 18.41
N VAL A 125 -7.34 4.53 17.50
CA VAL A 125 -5.98 4.06 17.82
C VAL A 125 -5.02 5.23 17.97
N ILE A 126 -5.31 6.35 17.29
CA ILE A 126 -4.50 7.56 17.27
C ILE A 126 -5.25 8.67 17.99
N SER A 127 -4.92 8.93 19.26
CA SER A 127 -5.56 9.92 20.12
C SER A 127 -4.75 11.21 20.26
N LEU A 128 -4.26 11.76 19.14
CA LEU A 128 -3.57 13.05 19.14
C LEU A 128 -4.56 14.22 19.00
N PRO A 129 -4.33 15.35 19.70
CA PRO A 129 -5.17 16.53 19.56
C PRO A 129 -5.11 17.10 18.15
N SER A 130 -6.22 17.66 17.70
CA SER A 130 -6.28 18.38 16.44
C SER A 130 -5.64 19.75 16.55
N LEU A 131 -4.85 20.14 15.55
CA LEU A 131 -4.29 21.49 15.43
C LEU A 131 -5.31 22.40 14.75
N LYS A 132 -5.65 23.50 15.39
CA LYS A 132 -6.51 24.56 14.85
C LYS A 132 -5.66 25.72 14.39
N LEU A 133 -5.66 26.00 13.08
CA LEU A 133 -4.92 27.09 12.46
C LEU A 133 -5.90 28.19 11.98
N ALA A 134 -5.39 29.41 11.80
CA ALA A 134 -6.14 30.56 11.29
C ALA A 134 -7.47 30.80 12.06
N GLY A 135 -7.39 30.86 13.41
CA GLY A 135 -8.57 31.12 14.23
C GLY A 135 -9.64 30.02 14.23
N GLY A 136 -9.26 28.77 13.88
CA GLY A 136 -10.17 27.62 13.82
C GLY A 136 -10.78 27.33 12.45
N SER A 137 -10.47 28.12 11.43
CA SER A 137 -10.98 27.91 10.07
C SER A 137 -10.32 26.71 9.34
N ILE A 138 -9.15 26.27 9.79
CA ILE A 138 -8.45 25.09 9.29
C ILE A 138 -8.19 24.17 10.49
N VAL A 139 -8.74 22.96 10.43
CA VAL A 139 -8.55 21.93 11.47
C VAL A 139 -7.78 20.77 10.87
N ILE A 140 -6.59 20.50 11.41
CA ILE A 140 -5.76 19.35 11.03
C ILE A 140 -5.90 18.33 12.13
N THR A 141 -6.48 17.16 11.82
CA THR A 141 -6.65 16.08 12.80
C THR A 141 -5.32 15.44 13.16
N GLY A 142 -5.20 14.90 14.38
CA GLY A 142 -4.00 14.16 14.78
C GLY A 142 -3.69 12.98 13.85
N VAL A 143 -4.72 12.32 13.34
CA VAL A 143 -4.58 11.23 12.35
C VAL A 143 -3.91 11.73 11.07
N THR A 144 -4.34 12.89 10.55
CA THR A 144 -3.74 13.52 9.36
C THR A 144 -2.24 13.76 9.55
N ILE A 145 -1.85 14.30 10.70
CA ILE A 145 -0.42 14.57 11.01
C ILE A 145 0.37 13.28 11.05
N VAL A 146 -0.12 12.26 11.76
CA VAL A 146 0.55 10.94 11.87
C VAL A 146 0.65 10.29 10.51
N THR A 147 -0.39 10.38 9.67
CA THR A 147 -0.42 9.77 8.34
C THR A 147 0.62 10.40 7.41
N ILE A 148 0.71 11.73 7.38
CA ILE A 148 1.68 12.44 6.52
C ILE A 148 3.11 12.17 7.00
N ILE A 149 3.38 12.32 8.30
CA ILE A 149 4.71 12.06 8.86
C ILE A 149 5.08 10.59 8.70
N GLY A 150 4.17 9.68 9.00
CA GLY A 150 4.35 8.24 8.84
C GLY A 150 4.65 7.85 7.39
N GLY A 151 3.96 8.45 6.42
CA GLY A 151 4.24 8.24 5.00
C GLY A 151 5.66 8.67 4.61
N ILE A 152 6.09 9.86 5.02
CA ILE A 152 7.43 10.38 4.74
C ILE A 152 8.51 9.50 5.42
N LEU A 153 8.31 9.15 6.69
CA LEU A 153 9.25 8.31 7.44
C LEU A 153 9.35 6.90 6.82
N THR A 154 8.22 6.35 6.40
CA THR A 154 8.18 5.04 5.73
C THR A 154 8.94 5.07 4.41
N MET A 155 8.73 6.08 3.57
CA MET A 155 9.47 6.26 2.32
C MET A 155 10.97 6.41 2.59
N ALA A 156 11.36 7.32 3.49
CA ALA A 156 12.75 7.58 3.82
C ALA A 156 13.43 6.32 4.40
N GLY A 157 12.76 5.64 5.32
CA GLY A 157 13.25 4.38 5.92
C GLY A 157 13.44 3.28 4.88
N LEU A 158 12.49 3.14 3.96
CA LEU A 158 12.58 2.16 2.89
C LEU A 158 13.72 2.47 1.90
N MET A 159 13.90 3.74 1.52
CA MET A 159 15.01 4.17 0.67
C MET A 159 16.37 3.91 1.36
N LEU A 160 16.49 4.23 2.64
CA LEU A 160 17.69 3.96 3.42
C LEU A 160 17.94 2.45 3.55
N PHE A 161 16.91 1.67 3.83
CA PHE A 161 17.01 0.22 3.91
C PHE A 161 17.55 -0.37 2.59
N ILE A 162 16.96 0.00 1.46
CA ILE A 162 17.36 -0.53 0.15
C ILE A 162 18.77 -0.08 -0.23
N SER A 163 19.13 1.18 0.03
CA SER A 163 20.42 1.73 -0.39
C SER A 163 21.59 1.36 0.54
N LYS A 164 21.32 1.11 1.83
CA LYS A 164 22.39 0.97 2.86
C LYS A 164 22.50 -0.43 3.43
N THR A 165 21.53 -1.33 3.25
CA THR A 165 21.59 -2.69 3.82
C THR A 165 22.00 -3.73 2.79
N LYS A 166 22.65 -4.81 3.24
CA LYS A 166 23.00 -5.96 2.38
C LYS A 166 21.75 -6.60 1.74
N THR A 167 20.66 -6.67 2.50
CA THR A 167 19.38 -7.21 2.01
C THR A 167 18.78 -6.30 0.94
N GLY A 168 18.82 -4.99 1.13
CA GLY A 168 18.36 -4.02 0.15
C GLY A 168 19.19 -4.05 -1.13
N GLN A 169 20.52 -4.17 -1.02
CA GLN A 169 21.41 -4.32 -2.18
C GLN A 169 21.12 -5.63 -2.93
N ALA A 170 20.87 -6.73 -2.21
CA ALA A 170 20.43 -7.99 -2.80
C ALA A 170 19.10 -7.85 -3.57
N MET A 171 18.15 -7.05 -3.02
CA MET A 171 16.89 -6.75 -3.69
C MET A 171 17.13 -5.99 -5.00
N LEU A 172 18.01 -4.99 -5.01
CA LEU A 172 18.38 -4.26 -6.24
C LEU A 172 19.01 -5.19 -7.27
N ALA A 173 19.98 -6.02 -6.87
CA ALA A 173 20.60 -6.98 -7.77
C ALA A 173 19.58 -7.96 -8.39
N VAL A 174 18.66 -8.50 -7.58
CA VAL A 174 17.58 -9.40 -8.05
C VAL A 174 16.59 -8.68 -8.97
N SER A 175 16.36 -7.37 -8.79
CA SER A 175 15.48 -6.58 -9.64
C SER A 175 16.03 -6.34 -11.03
N GLU A 176 17.37 -6.26 -11.17
CA GLU A 176 18.07 -6.06 -12.44
C GLU A 176 18.19 -7.38 -13.22
N ASP A 177 18.74 -8.42 -12.58
CA ASP A 177 18.90 -9.75 -13.18
C ASP A 177 18.94 -10.84 -12.11
N LYS A 178 17.91 -11.71 -12.11
CA LYS A 178 17.79 -12.83 -11.17
C LYS A 178 18.89 -13.89 -11.37
N GLY A 179 19.28 -14.16 -12.63
CA GLY A 179 20.29 -15.15 -12.97
C GLY A 179 21.67 -14.67 -12.53
N ALA A 180 22.05 -13.46 -12.90
CA ALA A 180 23.33 -12.85 -12.50
C ALA A 180 23.42 -12.74 -10.97
N ALA A 181 22.34 -12.32 -10.27
CA ALA A 181 22.30 -12.25 -8.82
C ALA A 181 22.54 -13.64 -8.18
N GLN A 182 21.97 -14.71 -8.75
CA GLN A 182 22.17 -16.06 -8.26
C GLN A 182 23.63 -16.54 -8.45
N LEU A 183 24.25 -16.22 -9.57
CA LEU A 183 25.66 -16.53 -9.81
C LEU A 183 26.59 -15.81 -8.83
N MET A 184 26.21 -14.62 -8.37
CA MET A 184 26.92 -13.86 -7.33
C MET A 184 26.64 -14.35 -5.90
N GLY A 185 25.94 -15.49 -5.74
CA GLY A 185 25.65 -16.10 -4.45
C GLY A 185 24.45 -15.50 -3.71
N ILE A 186 23.62 -14.66 -4.36
CA ILE A 186 22.41 -14.10 -3.75
C ILE A 186 21.28 -15.12 -3.81
N ASN A 187 20.69 -15.41 -2.64
CA ASN A 187 19.53 -16.28 -2.57
C ASN A 187 18.25 -15.53 -3.02
N VAL A 188 17.92 -15.67 -4.32
CA VAL A 188 16.77 -15.01 -4.97
C VAL A 188 15.46 -15.33 -4.25
N ASN A 189 15.25 -16.58 -3.83
CA ASN A 189 14.03 -16.97 -3.13
C ASN A 189 13.87 -16.23 -1.81
N LYS A 190 14.91 -16.21 -0.98
CA LYS A 190 14.91 -15.49 0.29
C LYS A 190 14.70 -13.99 0.08
N THR A 191 15.34 -13.41 -0.93
CA THR A 191 15.22 -11.98 -1.25
C THR A 191 13.78 -11.61 -1.61
N ILE A 192 13.11 -12.42 -2.43
CA ILE A 192 11.70 -12.19 -2.80
C ILE A 192 10.77 -12.37 -1.60
N SER A 193 10.99 -13.42 -0.76
CA SER A 193 10.18 -13.61 0.46
C SER A 193 10.30 -12.42 1.42
N VAL A 194 11.51 -11.87 1.62
CA VAL A 194 11.71 -10.67 2.44
C VAL A 194 11.01 -9.45 1.82
N THR A 195 10.99 -9.34 0.49
CA THR A 195 10.25 -8.27 -0.20
C THR A 195 8.75 -8.34 0.09
N PHE A 196 8.15 -9.53 0.01
CA PHE A 196 6.74 -9.73 0.37
C PHE A 196 6.48 -9.45 1.85
N ALA A 197 7.39 -9.87 2.74
CA ALA A 197 7.33 -9.59 4.16
C ALA A 197 7.26 -8.08 4.45
N ILE A 198 8.18 -7.30 3.88
CA ILE A 198 8.21 -5.84 4.05
C ILE A 198 6.96 -5.20 3.44
N GLY A 199 6.60 -5.56 2.21
CA GLY A 199 5.39 -5.05 1.56
C GLY A 199 4.15 -5.27 2.40
N SER A 200 3.98 -6.48 2.95
CA SER A 200 2.83 -6.82 3.82
C SER A 200 2.87 -6.10 5.17
N GLY A 201 4.05 -5.85 5.74
CA GLY A 201 4.20 -5.00 6.91
C GLY A 201 3.78 -3.54 6.65
N LEU A 202 4.11 -3.01 5.47
CA LEU A 202 3.65 -1.68 5.04
C LEU A 202 2.13 -1.64 4.85
N ALA A 203 1.53 -2.71 4.32
CA ALA A 203 0.08 -2.85 4.18
C ALA A 203 -0.62 -2.79 5.55
N ALA A 204 -0.06 -3.41 6.59
CA ALA A 204 -0.59 -3.32 7.95
C ALA A 204 -0.58 -1.87 8.47
N ILE A 205 0.53 -1.16 8.30
CA ILE A 205 0.63 0.26 8.70
C ILE A 205 -0.41 1.10 7.95
N ALA A 206 -0.52 0.93 6.63
CA ALA A 206 -1.49 1.65 5.82
C ALA A 206 -2.93 1.35 6.23
N GLY A 207 -3.25 0.10 6.58
CA GLY A 207 -4.56 -0.32 7.07
C GLY A 207 -4.96 0.39 8.36
N VAL A 208 -4.04 0.48 9.31
CA VAL A 208 -4.27 1.21 10.57
C VAL A 208 -4.53 2.68 10.32
N LEU A 209 -3.72 3.33 9.46
CA LEU A 209 -3.87 4.76 9.14
C LEU A 209 -5.18 5.01 8.38
N LEU A 210 -5.53 4.15 7.42
CA LEU A 210 -6.78 4.22 6.66
C LEU A 210 -8.00 4.13 7.59
N CYS A 211 -8.06 3.09 8.43
CA CYS A 211 -9.19 2.89 9.34
C CYS A 211 -9.23 3.91 10.48
N SER A 212 -8.09 4.51 10.84
CA SER A 212 -8.07 5.64 11.78
C SER A 212 -8.64 6.92 11.16
N ALA A 213 -8.45 7.12 9.85
CA ALA A 213 -9.02 8.25 9.11
C ALA A 213 -10.51 8.01 8.75
N TYR A 214 -10.86 6.78 8.42
CA TYR A 214 -12.20 6.34 8.03
C TYR A 214 -12.61 5.14 8.90
N PRO A 215 -13.29 5.38 10.05
CA PRO A 215 -13.50 4.36 11.08
C PRO A 215 -14.60 3.34 10.72
N SER A 216 -14.54 2.80 9.50
CA SER A 216 -15.41 1.73 9.03
C SER A 216 -14.57 0.57 8.53
N LEU A 217 -14.77 -0.61 9.09
CA LEU A 217 -14.03 -1.82 8.76
C LEU A 217 -15.00 -2.91 8.29
N THR A 218 -14.78 -3.37 7.07
CA THR A 218 -15.51 -4.47 6.44
C THR A 218 -14.53 -5.46 5.81
N PRO A 219 -14.93 -6.68 5.47
CA PRO A 219 -14.09 -7.62 4.73
C PRO A 219 -13.59 -7.12 3.36
N TYR A 220 -14.14 -6.02 2.86
CA TYR A 220 -13.78 -5.40 1.58
C TYR A 220 -13.01 -4.08 1.72
N THR A 221 -12.71 -3.66 2.95
CA THR A 221 -12.10 -2.34 3.22
C THR A 221 -10.78 -2.10 2.48
N GLY A 222 -10.00 -3.14 2.21
CA GLY A 222 -8.73 -3.03 1.51
C GLY A 222 -8.81 -3.05 -0.02
N ALA A 223 -9.94 -3.51 -0.61
CA ALA A 223 -10.05 -3.75 -2.03
C ALA A 223 -9.87 -2.48 -2.88
N MET A 224 -10.72 -1.46 -2.70
CA MET A 224 -10.61 -0.20 -3.46
C MET A 224 -9.34 0.60 -3.16
N PRO A 225 -8.93 0.81 -1.90
CA PRO A 225 -7.64 1.44 -1.61
C PRO A 225 -6.46 0.69 -2.20
N GLY A 226 -6.50 -0.66 -2.23
CA GLY A 226 -5.50 -1.49 -2.87
C GLY A 226 -5.39 -1.22 -4.38
N ILE A 227 -6.52 -1.24 -5.11
CA ILE A 227 -6.54 -0.94 -6.54
C ILE A 227 -6.06 0.48 -6.82
N LYS A 228 -6.52 1.49 -6.06
CA LYS A 228 -6.10 2.89 -6.22
C LYS A 228 -4.60 3.07 -5.96
N ALA A 229 -4.06 2.39 -4.96
CA ALA A 229 -2.63 2.45 -4.68
C ALA A 229 -1.79 1.72 -5.74
N PHE A 230 -2.30 0.64 -6.33
CA PHE A 230 -1.68 0.05 -7.52
C PHE A 230 -1.64 1.05 -8.69
N VAL A 231 -2.76 1.73 -8.95
CA VAL A 231 -2.84 2.84 -9.92
C VAL A 231 -1.82 3.92 -9.61
N ALA A 232 -1.67 4.30 -8.34
CA ALA A 232 -0.67 5.27 -7.90
C ALA A 232 0.77 4.81 -8.17
N ALA A 233 1.06 3.53 -7.94
CA ALA A 233 2.37 2.96 -8.23
C ALA A 233 2.68 2.97 -9.73
N VAL A 234 1.69 2.64 -10.57
CA VAL A 234 1.83 2.67 -12.04
C VAL A 234 1.98 4.11 -12.53
N PHE A 235 1.13 5.02 -12.05
CA PHE A 235 1.17 6.45 -12.36
C PHE A 235 2.53 7.08 -12.01
N GLY A 236 3.05 6.74 -10.83
CA GLY A 236 4.36 7.21 -10.37
C GLY A 236 5.54 6.61 -11.11
N GLY A 237 5.37 5.44 -11.71
CA GLY A 237 6.39 4.63 -12.35
C GLY A 237 6.73 3.40 -11.50
N ILE A 238 6.12 2.27 -11.85
CA ILE A 238 6.25 1.04 -11.08
C ILE A 238 7.72 0.58 -11.02
N GLY A 239 8.19 0.22 -9.81
CA GLY A 239 9.61 -0.08 -9.53
C GLY A 239 10.41 1.13 -9.02
N SER A 240 9.87 2.36 -9.11
CA SER A 240 10.48 3.56 -8.54
C SER A 240 9.83 3.90 -7.20
N ILE A 241 10.56 3.78 -6.08
CA ILE A 241 10.06 4.11 -4.74
C ILE A 241 9.60 5.56 -4.64
N PRO A 242 10.43 6.58 -5.05
CA PRO A 242 9.98 7.96 -5.04
C PRO A 242 8.80 8.20 -5.98
N GLY A 243 8.78 7.49 -7.12
CA GLY A 243 7.67 7.57 -8.08
C GLY A 243 6.36 7.12 -7.47
N ALA A 244 6.32 5.94 -6.87
CA ALA A 244 5.13 5.40 -6.22
C ALA A 244 4.63 6.31 -5.08
N PHE A 245 5.54 6.90 -4.30
CA PHE A 245 5.19 7.82 -3.24
C PHE A 245 4.53 9.09 -3.79
N ILE A 246 5.16 9.73 -4.78
CA ILE A 246 4.61 10.93 -5.42
C ILE A 246 3.28 10.60 -6.11
N GLY A 247 3.20 9.46 -6.79
CA GLY A 247 1.97 8.97 -7.41
C GLY A 247 0.83 8.83 -6.41
N GLY A 248 1.10 8.27 -5.23
CA GLY A 248 0.13 8.17 -4.14
C GLY A 248 -0.38 9.53 -3.66
N ILE A 249 0.54 10.48 -3.42
CA ILE A 249 0.18 11.84 -2.98
C ILE A 249 -0.68 12.54 -4.04
N VAL A 250 -0.25 12.53 -5.30
CA VAL A 250 -0.99 13.18 -6.39
C VAL A 250 -2.38 12.58 -6.54
N LEU A 251 -2.48 11.24 -6.46
CA LEU A 251 -3.74 10.52 -6.60
C LEU A 251 -4.72 10.85 -5.47
N GLY A 252 -4.24 10.93 -4.22
CA GLY A 252 -5.06 11.35 -3.09
C GLY A 252 -5.55 12.80 -3.21
N ILE A 253 -4.70 13.70 -3.71
CA ILE A 253 -5.09 15.09 -3.99
C ILE A 253 -6.19 15.11 -5.06
N LEU A 254 -5.99 14.43 -6.19
CA LEU A 254 -6.96 14.34 -7.28
C LEU A 254 -8.30 13.79 -6.81
N GLU A 255 -8.30 12.76 -5.98
CA GLU A 255 -9.51 12.16 -5.44
C GLU A 255 -10.28 13.14 -4.54
N ILE A 256 -9.61 13.82 -3.60
CA ILE A 256 -10.27 14.78 -2.71
C ILE A 256 -10.78 16.00 -3.48
N PHE A 257 -10.02 16.51 -4.44
CA PHE A 257 -10.49 17.63 -5.28
C PHE A 257 -11.64 17.19 -6.19
N GLY A 258 -11.59 15.99 -6.77
CA GLY A 258 -12.69 15.43 -7.53
C GLY A 258 -13.97 15.31 -6.71
N LYS A 259 -13.88 14.82 -5.47
CA LYS A 259 -15.01 14.75 -4.52
C LYS A 259 -15.55 16.12 -4.16
N ALA A 260 -14.68 17.11 -3.96
CA ALA A 260 -15.07 18.42 -3.46
C ALA A 260 -15.64 19.35 -4.53
N TYR A 261 -15.12 19.30 -5.76
CA TYR A 261 -15.44 20.27 -6.82
C TYR A 261 -16.29 19.69 -7.95
N ILE A 262 -16.30 18.35 -8.13
CA ILE A 262 -17.03 17.73 -9.24
C ILE A 262 -18.15 16.85 -8.68
N SER A 263 -17.85 15.68 -8.16
CA SER A 263 -18.82 14.76 -7.56
C SER A 263 -18.13 13.66 -6.77
N SER A 264 -18.66 13.36 -5.60
CA SER A 264 -18.19 12.22 -4.80
C SER A 264 -18.37 10.87 -5.51
N GLN A 265 -19.41 10.74 -6.33
CA GLN A 265 -19.70 9.51 -7.09
C GLN A 265 -18.76 9.33 -8.28
N MET A 266 -18.25 10.42 -8.86
CA MET A 266 -17.34 10.39 -10.01
C MET A 266 -15.86 10.41 -9.62
N ALA A 267 -15.53 10.51 -8.34
CA ALA A 267 -14.15 10.64 -7.90
C ALA A 267 -13.26 9.47 -8.37
N ASP A 268 -13.79 8.25 -8.32
CA ASP A 268 -13.07 7.06 -8.79
C ASP A 268 -12.87 7.10 -10.32
N ALA A 269 -13.89 7.50 -11.07
CA ALA A 269 -13.78 7.66 -12.51
C ALA A 269 -12.73 8.70 -12.90
N ILE A 270 -12.62 9.81 -12.16
CA ILE A 270 -11.61 10.84 -12.37
C ILE A 270 -10.21 10.27 -12.12
N VAL A 271 -10.02 9.55 -11.01
CA VAL A 271 -8.74 8.93 -10.65
C VAL A 271 -8.28 7.95 -11.73
N PHE A 272 -9.15 7.04 -12.17
CA PHE A 272 -8.82 6.08 -13.22
C PHE A 272 -8.68 6.75 -14.60
N GLY A 273 -9.48 7.77 -14.89
CA GLY A 273 -9.37 8.56 -16.12
C GLY A 273 -8.01 9.26 -16.24
N VAL A 274 -7.52 9.87 -15.15
CA VAL A 274 -6.20 10.50 -15.12
C VAL A 274 -5.10 9.45 -15.33
N LEU A 275 -5.23 8.24 -14.75
CA LEU A 275 -4.29 7.15 -15.01
C LEU A 275 -4.22 6.82 -16.50
N ILE A 276 -5.38 6.63 -17.14
CA ILE A 276 -5.43 6.30 -18.58
C ILE A 276 -4.71 7.37 -19.40
N VAL A 277 -5.01 8.64 -19.16
CA VAL A 277 -4.37 9.76 -19.86
C VAL A 277 -2.85 9.74 -19.66
N VAL A 278 -2.38 9.54 -18.41
CA VAL A 278 -0.94 9.50 -18.12
C VAL A 278 -0.26 8.32 -18.81
N LEU A 279 -0.87 7.13 -18.80
CA LEU A 279 -0.29 5.96 -19.46
C LEU A 279 -0.25 6.08 -21.00
N VAL A 280 -1.24 6.75 -21.59
CA VAL A 280 -1.22 7.03 -23.03
C VAL A 280 -0.11 8.01 -23.40
N VAL A 281 0.12 9.05 -22.57
CA VAL A 281 1.15 10.06 -22.81
C VAL A 281 2.55 9.58 -22.40
N LYS A 282 2.65 8.87 -21.28
CA LYS A 282 3.91 8.40 -20.69
C LYS A 282 3.75 6.99 -20.10
N PRO A 283 3.87 5.93 -20.92
CA PRO A 283 3.60 4.55 -20.49
C PRO A 283 4.50 4.06 -19.35
N THR A 284 5.66 4.69 -19.14
CA THR A 284 6.56 4.38 -18.02
C THR A 284 6.15 5.00 -16.70
N GLY A 285 5.11 5.84 -16.66
CA GLY A 285 4.74 6.66 -15.51
C GLY A 285 5.65 7.89 -15.36
N ILE A 286 5.41 8.72 -14.31
CA ILE A 286 6.09 10.02 -14.13
C ILE A 286 7.60 9.86 -13.93
N LEU A 287 8.02 8.94 -13.06
CA LEU A 287 9.43 8.71 -12.69
C LEU A 287 9.91 7.28 -13.03
N GLY A 288 9.20 6.59 -13.91
CA GLY A 288 9.60 5.27 -14.40
C GLY A 288 10.83 5.36 -15.32
N LYS A 289 11.69 4.34 -15.22
CA LYS A 289 12.85 4.20 -16.13
C LYS A 289 12.43 3.43 -17.37
N ASN A 290 12.91 3.86 -18.54
CA ASN A 290 12.83 3.05 -19.75
C ASN A 290 13.82 1.88 -19.62
N ILE A 291 13.29 0.69 -19.37
CA ILE A 291 14.10 -0.54 -19.38
C ILE A 291 14.17 -0.94 -20.86
N GLN A 292 15.29 -0.67 -21.50
CA GLN A 292 15.59 -1.29 -22.81
C GLN A 292 15.83 -2.79 -22.52
N GLU A 293 14.98 -3.65 -23.06
CA GLU A 293 15.28 -5.09 -23.09
C GLU A 293 16.58 -5.25 -23.85
N LYS A 294 17.62 -5.75 -23.17
CA LYS A 294 18.82 -6.19 -23.82
C LYS A 294 18.47 -7.47 -24.58
N VAL A 295 18.39 -7.35 -25.92
CA VAL A 295 18.26 -8.47 -26.85
C VAL A 295 19.50 -9.35 -26.77
#